data_84f58932c4000e5b52cd48444264b798
#
_entry.id   84f58932c4000e5b52cd48444264b798
#
_cell.length_a   1.000
_cell.length_b   1.000
_cell.length_c   1.000
_cell.angle_alpha   90.00
_cell.angle_beta   90.00
_cell.angle_gamma   90.00
#
_symmetry.space_group_name_H-M   'P 1'
#
loop_
_entity.id
_entity.type
_entity.pdbx_description
1 polymer ?
#
loop_
_entity_poly.entity_id
_entity_poly.type
_entity_poly.pdbx_seq_one_letter_code
_entity_poly.pdbx_strand_id
1 'polypeptide(L)'
;MFQMKRGEVWWVNFNPSIGGEIRKVRPAIITSNDSANKSLNRLQVVPVTSKIDKVFPSEALITLEGKTMKAIADQISTASKLRLTNKMGELSVEDLRKVETAIKIQLDLN
;
A
#
# COMPACT_ATOMS: atom_id res chain seq x y z
N MET A 1 -11.93 16.73 -8.83
CA MET A 1 -11.87 15.74 -7.74
C MET A 1 -10.96 14.60 -8.13
N PHE A 2 -10.03 14.25 -7.28
CA PHE A 2 -9.10 13.16 -7.57
C PHE A 2 -9.76 11.82 -7.33
N GLN A 3 -9.63 10.94 -8.33
CA GLN A 3 -10.00 9.55 -8.14
C GLN A 3 -8.78 8.80 -7.60
N MET A 4 -8.98 8.09 -6.52
CA MET A 4 -7.97 7.23 -5.92
C MET A 4 -8.32 5.80 -6.30
N LYS A 5 -7.46 5.18 -7.10
CA LYS A 5 -7.74 3.88 -7.70
C LYS A 5 -6.82 2.79 -7.18
N ARG A 6 -7.35 1.56 -7.17
CA ARG A 6 -6.60 0.37 -6.79
C ARG A 6 -5.34 0.24 -7.66
N GLY A 7 -4.22 -0.05 -7.02
CA GLY A 7 -2.93 -0.16 -7.68
C GLY A 7 -2.14 1.14 -7.74
N GLU A 8 -2.77 2.26 -7.45
CA GLU A 8 -2.05 3.53 -7.35
C GLU A 8 -1.24 3.58 -6.06
N VAL A 9 -0.11 4.27 -6.12
CA VAL A 9 0.74 4.51 -4.96
C VAL A 9 0.66 5.99 -4.62
N TRP A 10 0.33 6.26 -3.37
CA TRP A 10 0.18 7.61 -2.86
C TRP A 10 1.04 7.81 -1.63
N TRP A 11 1.48 9.04 -1.40
CA TRP A 11 2.08 9.43 -0.15
C TRP A 11 0.97 9.50 0.90
N VAL A 12 1.16 8.77 2.00
CA VAL A 12 0.15 8.68 3.07
C VAL A 12 0.79 9.09 4.40
N ASN A 13 0.09 9.93 5.13
CA ASN A 13 0.50 10.31 6.48
C ASN A 13 -0.06 9.29 7.48
N PHE A 14 0.81 8.46 8.03
CA PHE A 14 0.44 7.40 8.97
C PHE A 14 0.50 7.86 10.44
N ASN A 15 0.87 9.10 10.71
CA ASN A 15 0.91 9.61 12.07
C ASN A 15 -0.49 9.95 12.58
N PRO A 16 -0.77 9.79 13.88
CA PRO A 16 0.09 9.14 14.86
C PRO A 16 0.07 7.62 14.74
N SER A 17 1.16 6.99 15.18
CA SER A 17 1.27 5.53 15.19
C SER A 17 1.57 5.03 16.60
N ILE A 18 1.25 3.78 16.86
CA ILE A 18 1.43 3.16 18.18
C ILE A 18 2.26 1.88 18.02
N GLY A 19 3.26 1.71 18.87
CA GLY A 19 4.09 0.52 18.91
C GLY A 19 4.84 0.27 17.61
N GLY A 20 4.65 -0.93 17.04
CA GLY A 20 5.31 -1.33 15.80
C GLY A 20 4.60 -0.91 14.52
N GLU A 21 3.55 -0.09 14.62
CA GLU A 21 2.84 0.39 13.43
C GLU A 21 3.72 1.29 12.59
N ILE A 22 3.46 1.28 11.28
CA ILE A 22 4.15 2.17 10.35
C ILE A 22 3.90 3.62 10.76
N ARG A 23 4.90 4.46 10.61
CA ARG A 23 4.81 5.88 11.02
C ARG A 23 5.36 6.80 9.94
N LYS A 24 5.13 8.11 10.13
CA LYS A 24 5.56 9.17 9.21
C LYS A 24 4.74 9.15 7.92
N VAL A 25 5.20 9.92 6.96
CA VAL A 25 4.64 9.97 5.61
C VAL A 25 5.42 8.96 4.78
N ARG A 26 4.71 8.02 4.19
CA ARG A 26 5.34 6.96 3.38
C ARG A 26 4.49 6.68 2.16
N PRO A 27 5.10 6.15 1.10
CA PRO A 27 4.31 5.64 -0.01
C PRO A 27 3.47 4.46 0.46
N ALA A 28 2.27 4.34 -0.09
CA ALA A 28 1.40 3.20 0.17
C ALA A 28 0.57 2.90 -1.06
N ILE A 29 0.27 1.63 -1.24
CA ILE A 29 -0.46 1.11 -2.39
C ILE A 29 -1.92 1.01 -2.01
N ILE A 30 -2.81 1.57 -2.83
CA ILE A 30 -4.25 1.38 -2.67
C ILE A 30 -4.59 -0.05 -3.10
N THR A 31 -5.11 -0.84 -2.18
CA THR A 31 -5.43 -2.25 -2.43
C THR A 31 -6.92 -2.56 -2.38
N SER A 32 -7.73 -1.65 -1.86
CA SER A 32 -9.19 -1.82 -1.85
C SER A 32 -9.78 -1.71 -3.26
N ASN A 33 -10.94 -2.32 -3.45
CA ASN A 33 -11.61 -2.32 -4.76
C ASN A 33 -12.12 -0.93 -5.13
N ASP A 34 -12.21 -0.67 -6.44
CA ASP A 34 -12.53 0.66 -6.93
C ASP A 34 -13.97 1.09 -6.65
N SER A 35 -14.88 0.16 -6.48
CA SER A 35 -16.24 0.49 -6.10
C SER A 35 -16.27 1.12 -4.71
N ALA A 36 -15.57 0.52 -3.75
CA ALA A 36 -15.42 1.07 -2.40
C ALA A 36 -14.61 2.37 -2.41
N ASN A 37 -13.51 2.39 -3.18
CA ASN A 37 -12.66 3.57 -3.28
C ASN A 37 -13.42 4.80 -3.77
N LYS A 38 -14.36 4.59 -4.67
CA LYS A 38 -15.19 5.66 -5.22
C LYS A 38 -16.25 6.15 -4.22
N SER A 39 -16.81 5.24 -3.45
CA SER A 39 -18.00 5.50 -2.64
C SER A 39 -17.70 5.90 -1.20
N LEU A 40 -16.59 5.44 -0.64
CA LEU A 40 -16.26 5.67 0.77
C LEU A 40 -15.21 6.78 0.92
N ASN A 41 -15.16 7.35 2.11
CA ASN A 41 -14.16 8.38 2.44
C ASN A 41 -12.83 7.80 2.95
N ARG A 42 -12.65 6.50 2.80
CA ARG A 42 -11.49 5.73 3.27
C ARG A 42 -11.17 4.61 2.30
N LEU A 43 -9.97 4.09 2.39
CA LEU A 43 -9.53 2.98 1.56
C LEU A 43 -8.54 2.11 2.34
N GLN A 44 -8.24 0.93 1.80
CA GLN A 44 -7.22 0.07 2.37
C GLN A 44 -5.93 0.27 1.63
N VAL A 45 -4.83 0.38 2.38
CA VAL A 45 -3.51 0.62 1.82
C VAL A 45 -2.48 -0.34 2.39
N VAL A 46 -1.46 -0.63 1.59
CA VAL A 46 -0.29 -1.40 2.00
C VAL A 46 0.91 -0.48 1.93
N PRO A 47 1.59 -0.21 3.05
CA PRO A 47 2.76 0.68 3.06
C PRO A 47 3.94 0.10 2.30
N VAL A 48 4.80 0.99 1.81
CA VAL A 48 5.99 0.64 1.05
C VAL A 48 7.21 1.22 1.75
N THR A 49 8.30 0.45 1.79
CA THR A 49 9.57 0.87 2.37
C THR A 49 10.70 0.70 1.38
N SER A 50 11.74 1.52 1.53
CA SER A 50 12.97 1.38 0.73
C SER A 50 13.93 0.32 1.29
N LYS A 51 13.67 -0.19 2.49
CA LYS A 51 14.50 -1.26 3.09
C LYS A 51 14.12 -2.59 2.47
N ILE A 52 15.04 -3.19 1.72
CA ILE A 52 14.77 -4.42 0.96
C ILE A 52 15.69 -5.59 1.32
N ASP A 53 16.45 -5.49 2.43
CA ASP A 53 17.46 -6.51 2.79
C ASP A 53 16.87 -7.89 3.08
N LYS A 54 15.66 -7.93 3.64
CA LYS A 54 14.96 -9.19 3.92
C LYS A 54 13.55 -9.08 3.39
N VAL A 55 13.08 -10.15 2.76
CA VAL A 55 11.71 -10.20 2.23
C VAL A 55 11.03 -11.44 2.79
N PHE A 56 10.04 -11.21 3.65
CA PHE A 56 9.22 -12.27 4.22
C PHE A 56 8.06 -12.62 3.27
N PRO A 57 7.40 -13.80 3.46
CA PRO A 57 6.30 -14.20 2.56
C PRO A 57 5.15 -13.19 2.48
N SER A 58 4.90 -12.42 3.55
CA SER A 58 3.87 -11.37 3.57
C SER A 58 4.38 -10.04 3.01
N GLU A 59 5.51 -10.05 2.31
CA GLU A 59 6.10 -8.87 1.71
C GLU A 59 6.34 -9.12 0.23
N ALA A 60 6.39 -8.05 -0.56
CA ALA A 60 6.60 -8.15 -1.99
C ALA A 60 7.54 -7.06 -2.48
N LEU A 61 8.54 -7.46 -3.30
CA LEU A 61 9.38 -6.47 -3.98
C LEU A 61 8.61 -5.93 -5.18
N ILE A 62 8.62 -4.62 -5.30
CA ILE A 62 7.95 -3.88 -6.38
C ILE A 62 8.89 -2.84 -6.94
N THR A 63 8.57 -2.31 -8.10
CA THR A 63 9.34 -1.24 -8.73
C THR A 63 8.49 0.02 -8.78
N LEU A 64 9.02 1.10 -8.22
CA LEU A 64 8.39 2.43 -8.28
C LEU A 64 9.42 3.43 -8.74
N GLU A 65 9.11 4.16 -9.80
CA GLU A 65 9.99 5.20 -10.35
C GLU A 65 11.41 4.67 -10.60
N GLY A 66 11.52 3.44 -11.10
CA GLY A 66 12.81 2.82 -11.40
C GLY A 66 13.55 2.27 -10.18
N LYS A 67 12.97 2.35 -8.99
CA LYS A 67 13.60 1.85 -7.76
C LYS A 67 12.89 0.61 -7.26
N THR A 68 13.66 -0.37 -6.78
CA THR A 68 13.11 -1.53 -6.08
C THR A 68 12.75 -1.11 -4.66
N MET A 69 11.52 -1.40 -4.28
CA MET A 69 11.00 -1.12 -2.96
C MET A 69 10.23 -2.34 -2.47
N LYS A 70 9.79 -2.32 -1.23
CA LYS A 70 9.12 -3.46 -0.63
C LYS A 70 7.76 -3.06 -0.08
N ALA A 71 6.73 -3.78 -0.50
CA ALA A 71 5.37 -3.65 0.03
C ALA A 71 5.24 -4.53 1.27
N ILE A 72 4.71 -3.97 2.35
CA ILE A 72 4.61 -4.64 3.65
C ILE A 72 3.14 -4.96 3.92
N ALA A 73 2.70 -6.15 3.49
CA ALA A 73 1.29 -6.52 3.61
C ALA A 73 0.83 -6.74 5.05
N ASP A 74 1.75 -7.06 5.97
CA ASP A 74 1.38 -7.19 7.38
C ASP A 74 0.98 -5.85 8.01
N GLN A 75 1.29 -4.75 7.35
CA GLN A 75 0.89 -3.41 7.78
C GLN A 75 -0.34 -2.89 7.02
N ILE A 76 -1.06 -3.77 6.33
CA ILE A 76 -2.28 -3.36 5.64
C ILE A 76 -3.24 -2.71 6.62
N SER A 77 -3.79 -1.56 6.23
CA SER A 77 -4.65 -0.80 7.14
C SER A 77 -5.65 0.04 6.36
N THR A 78 -6.67 0.50 7.07
CA THR A 78 -7.62 1.46 6.54
C THR A 78 -7.09 2.87 6.79
N ALA A 79 -7.10 3.69 5.76
CA ALA A 79 -6.69 5.09 5.86
C ALA A 79 -7.81 6.00 5.35
N SER A 80 -8.05 7.08 6.07
CA SER A 80 -8.91 8.14 5.57
C SER A 80 -8.27 8.72 4.30
N LYS A 81 -9.09 9.07 3.32
CA LYS A 81 -8.60 9.77 2.12
C LYS A 81 -7.89 11.07 2.45
N LEU A 82 -8.21 11.67 3.59
CA LEU A 82 -7.54 12.88 4.04
C LEU A 82 -6.07 12.67 4.40
N ARG A 83 -5.65 11.43 4.59
CA ARG A 83 -4.25 11.10 4.88
C ARG A 83 -3.40 10.98 3.62
N LEU A 84 -4.03 10.89 2.44
CA LEU A 84 -3.33 10.79 1.17
C LEU A 84 -3.05 12.20 0.64
N THR A 85 -1.79 12.47 0.34
CA THR A 85 -1.37 13.81 -0.07
C THR A 85 -1.11 13.92 -1.57
N ASN A 86 -0.21 13.10 -2.11
CA ASN A 86 0.20 13.17 -3.52
C ASN A 86 0.26 11.78 -4.12
N LYS A 87 -0.19 11.66 -5.35
CA LYS A 87 -0.01 10.41 -6.10
C LYS A 87 1.46 10.32 -6.53
N MET A 88 2.08 9.18 -6.24
CA MET A 88 3.47 8.91 -6.62
C MET A 88 3.55 8.17 -7.96
N GLY A 89 2.63 7.25 -8.23
CA GLY A 89 2.64 6.46 -9.44
C GLY A 89 1.62 5.34 -9.38
N GLU A 90 1.85 4.33 -10.23
CA GLU A 90 0.99 3.15 -10.29
C GLU A 90 1.87 1.91 -10.38
N LEU A 91 1.42 0.82 -9.77
CA LEU A 91 2.09 -0.45 -9.91
C LEU A 91 1.75 -1.09 -11.27
N SER A 92 2.71 -1.83 -11.82
CA SER A 92 2.42 -2.72 -12.93
C SER A 92 1.44 -3.80 -12.47
N VAL A 93 0.76 -4.43 -13.42
CA VAL A 93 -0.14 -5.55 -13.12
C VAL A 93 0.63 -6.68 -12.43
N GLU A 94 1.85 -6.94 -12.86
CA GLU A 94 2.69 -7.98 -12.26
C GLU A 94 3.01 -7.68 -10.80
N ASP A 95 3.42 -6.46 -10.51
CA ASP A 95 3.75 -6.06 -9.14
C ASP A 95 2.52 -6.07 -8.25
N LEU A 96 1.38 -5.61 -8.76
CA LEU A 96 0.14 -5.64 -8.00
C LEU A 96 -0.24 -7.08 -7.62
N ARG A 97 -0.03 -8.04 -8.54
CA ARG A 97 -0.28 -9.45 -8.24
C ARG A 97 0.63 -9.99 -7.14
N LYS A 98 1.90 -9.56 -7.11
CA LYS A 98 2.81 -9.92 -6.01
C LYS A 98 2.30 -9.39 -4.68
N VAL A 99 1.81 -8.17 -4.67
CA VAL A 99 1.22 -7.57 -3.47
C VAL A 99 -0.03 -8.32 -3.03
N GLU A 100 -0.87 -8.70 -3.99
CA GLU A 100 -2.07 -9.50 -3.70
C GLU A 100 -1.69 -10.84 -3.06
N THR A 101 -0.67 -11.49 -3.57
CA THR A 101 -0.18 -12.76 -3.02
C THR A 101 0.29 -12.56 -1.58
N ALA A 102 1.04 -11.50 -1.32
CA ALA A 102 1.51 -11.19 0.02
C ALA A 102 0.34 -10.92 0.99
N ILE A 103 -0.70 -10.21 0.53
CA ILE A 103 -1.91 -9.96 1.31
C ILE A 103 -2.63 -11.28 1.64
N LYS A 104 -2.76 -12.15 0.64
CA LYS A 104 -3.41 -13.45 0.83
C LYS A 104 -2.68 -14.29 1.87
N ILE A 105 -1.36 -14.27 1.84
CA ILE A 105 -0.54 -14.98 2.82
C ILE A 105 -0.75 -14.38 4.21
N GLN A 106 -0.67 -13.07 4.32
CA GLN A 106 -0.79 -12.39 5.61
C GLN A 106 -2.16 -12.62 6.25
N LEU A 107 -3.22 -12.60 5.46
CA LEU A 107 -4.58 -12.74 5.95
C LEU A 107 -5.12 -14.18 5.87
N ASP A 108 -4.27 -15.13 5.46
CA ASP A 108 -4.62 -16.54 5.30
C ASP A 108 -5.83 -16.74 4.36
N LEU A 109 -5.79 -16.08 3.21
CA LEU A 109 -6.81 -16.19 2.18
C LEU A 109 -6.32 -17.09 1.04
N ASN A 110 -7.27 -17.75 0.41
CA ASN A 110 -6.96 -18.62 -0.73
C ASN A 110 -6.76 -17.86 -2.02
#